data_0e39cacd7e8abda51544d5b343f1cc06
#
_entry.id   0e39cacd7e8abda51544d5b343f1cc06
#
_cell.length_a   1.000
_cell.length_b   1.000
_cell.length_c   1.000
_cell.angle_alpha   90.00
_cell.angle_beta   90.00
_cell.angle_gamma   90.00
#
_symmetry.space_group_name_H-M   'P 1'
#
loop_
_entity.id
_entity.type
_entity.pdbx_description
1 polymer ?
#
loop_
_entity_poly.entity_id
_entity_poly.type
_entity_poly.pdbx_seq_one_letter_code
_entity_poly.pdbx_strand_id
1 'polypeptide(L)'
;MTLAVVTGASRGIGLAVADELRAAGFHVVRLARSLTDGSADRQTDLRCDVSDPTQVERAVTRVRGELGVPDVVVNNAGTFFIKRLEETSPKDFSELIAANLTGPFLVARAFVPAMVERGSGHLVTIGSISDHVAFSGSTAYAASKFGMRGMHEVIRTETAKSGVRTTLVSPGPVDTDIWDAVDPDSKPGFTKRKDMLRAEDVAEAVVWAVTRPPKVDVTEIRLVPTVYAPRG
;
A
#
# COMPACT_ATOMS: atom_id res chain seq x y z
N MET A 1 1.44 6.09 -22.72
CA MET A 1 1.95 4.99 -21.87
C MET A 1 1.25 5.12 -20.52
N THR A 2 0.60 4.09 -20.06
CA THR A 2 -0.07 4.13 -18.74
C THR A 2 0.97 3.90 -17.65
N LEU A 3 1.09 4.83 -16.70
CA LEU A 3 2.14 4.85 -15.69
C LEU A 3 1.58 4.50 -14.30
N ALA A 4 2.21 3.56 -13.61
CA ALA A 4 1.90 3.24 -12.23
C ALA A 4 3.12 3.43 -11.32
N VAL A 5 2.90 3.90 -10.10
CA VAL A 5 3.91 3.97 -9.03
C VAL A 5 3.47 3.04 -7.90
N VAL A 6 4.33 2.11 -7.48
CA VAL A 6 4.05 1.17 -6.39
C VAL A 6 5.12 1.31 -5.31
N THR A 7 4.70 1.62 -4.09
CA THR A 7 5.60 1.70 -2.93
C THR A 7 5.74 0.37 -2.22
N GLY A 8 6.92 0.09 -1.65
CA GLY A 8 7.19 -1.20 -1.00
C GLY A 8 7.23 -2.37 -1.98
N ALA A 9 7.62 -2.11 -3.24
CA ALA A 9 7.49 -3.06 -4.34
C ALA A 9 8.71 -3.99 -4.54
N SER A 10 9.54 -4.19 -3.51
CA SER A 10 10.66 -5.13 -3.59
C SER A 10 10.29 -6.57 -3.21
N ARG A 11 9.15 -6.79 -2.57
CA ARG A 11 8.67 -8.11 -2.11
C ARG A 11 7.18 -8.08 -1.76
N GLY A 12 6.62 -9.27 -1.47
CA GLY A 12 5.26 -9.44 -0.98
C GLY A 12 4.19 -8.82 -1.87
N ILE A 13 3.17 -8.23 -1.27
CA ILE A 13 2.03 -7.64 -1.99
C ILE A 13 2.50 -6.58 -3.01
N GLY A 14 3.43 -5.70 -2.63
CA GLY A 14 3.89 -4.64 -3.51
C GLY A 14 4.59 -5.15 -4.77
N LEU A 15 5.39 -6.23 -4.66
CA LEU A 15 6.00 -6.88 -5.81
C LEU A 15 4.95 -7.52 -6.71
N ALA A 16 4.02 -8.30 -6.13
CA ALA A 16 2.94 -8.93 -6.88
C ALA A 16 2.08 -7.90 -7.62
N VAL A 17 1.72 -6.78 -6.96
CA VAL A 17 0.99 -5.67 -7.59
C VAL A 17 1.79 -5.05 -8.75
N ALA A 18 3.10 -4.86 -8.57
CA ALA A 18 3.95 -4.31 -9.61
C ALA A 18 4.02 -5.23 -10.83
N ASP A 19 4.17 -6.53 -10.62
CA ASP A 19 4.25 -7.52 -11.69
C ASP A 19 2.91 -7.66 -12.43
N GLU A 20 1.78 -7.71 -11.73
CA GLU A 20 0.44 -7.77 -12.33
C GLU A 20 0.10 -6.49 -13.12
N LEU A 21 0.45 -5.31 -12.61
CA LEU A 21 0.26 -4.05 -13.36
C LEU A 21 1.13 -4.03 -14.63
N ARG A 22 2.39 -4.53 -14.55
CA ARG A 22 3.26 -4.65 -15.72
C ARG A 22 2.70 -5.63 -16.75
N ALA A 23 2.17 -6.77 -16.31
CA ALA A 23 1.47 -7.74 -17.16
C ALA A 23 0.23 -7.13 -17.82
N ALA A 24 -0.48 -6.25 -17.12
CA ALA A 24 -1.62 -5.49 -17.64
C ALA A 24 -1.21 -4.33 -18.59
N GLY A 25 0.08 -4.16 -18.89
CA GLY A 25 0.60 -3.20 -19.87
C GLY A 25 1.02 -1.84 -19.31
N PHE A 26 1.05 -1.68 -17.98
CA PHE A 26 1.57 -0.45 -17.37
C PHE A 26 3.10 -0.39 -17.43
N HIS A 27 3.64 0.83 -17.52
CA HIS A 27 5.00 1.08 -17.06
C HIS A 27 4.96 1.26 -15.55
N VAL A 28 5.71 0.45 -14.81
CA VAL A 28 5.67 0.42 -13.34
C VAL A 28 6.93 1.01 -12.76
N VAL A 29 6.79 2.06 -11.95
CA VAL A 29 7.85 2.56 -11.07
C VAL A 29 7.73 1.87 -9.73
N ARG A 30 8.75 1.11 -9.34
CA ARG A 30 8.84 0.45 -8.04
C ARG A 30 9.68 1.30 -7.08
N LEU A 31 9.11 1.64 -5.93
CA LEU A 31 9.81 2.36 -4.86
C LEU A 31 10.01 1.43 -3.66
N ALA A 32 11.26 1.21 -3.26
CA ALA A 32 11.57 0.50 -2.01
C ALA A 32 13.01 0.78 -1.55
N ARG A 33 13.26 0.55 -0.26
CA ARG A 33 14.58 0.78 0.38
C ARG A 33 15.67 -0.14 -0.16
N SER A 34 15.32 -1.37 -0.52
CA SER A 34 16.24 -2.43 -0.95
C SER A 34 16.45 -2.48 -2.47
N LEU A 35 15.78 -1.63 -3.25
CA LEU A 35 15.99 -1.55 -4.68
C LEU A 35 17.26 -0.75 -5.00
N THR A 36 17.85 -1.06 -6.15
CA THR A 36 18.89 -0.25 -6.79
C THR A 36 18.27 0.48 -7.95
N ASP A 37 18.60 1.75 -8.11
CA ASP A 37 18.08 2.56 -9.22
C ASP A 37 18.43 1.93 -10.56
N GLY A 38 17.44 1.77 -11.43
CA GLY A 38 17.60 1.14 -12.73
C GLY A 38 16.31 1.15 -13.54
N SER A 39 16.42 0.81 -14.82
CA SER A 39 15.26 0.71 -15.72
C SER A 39 15.39 -0.54 -16.60
N ALA A 40 14.25 -1.18 -16.83
CA ALA A 40 14.09 -2.34 -17.71
C ALA A 40 12.84 -2.14 -18.56
N ASP A 41 12.46 -3.16 -19.35
CA ASP A 41 11.22 -3.08 -20.13
C ASP A 41 10.00 -2.84 -19.23
N ARG A 42 9.34 -1.69 -19.45
CA ARG A 42 8.17 -1.23 -18.70
C ARG A 42 8.32 -1.24 -17.17
N GLN A 43 9.56 -1.02 -16.70
CA GLN A 43 9.86 -0.95 -15.28
C GLN A 43 10.95 0.08 -14.99
N THR A 44 10.78 0.82 -13.93
CA THR A 44 11.81 1.70 -13.36
C THR A 44 11.89 1.44 -11.86
N ASP A 45 13.06 1.12 -11.37
CA ASP A 45 13.33 0.89 -9.95
C ASP A 45 14.00 2.12 -9.35
N LEU A 46 13.50 2.56 -8.20
CA LEU A 46 14.08 3.68 -7.47
C LEU A 46 14.23 3.31 -5.99
N ARG A 47 15.43 3.49 -5.47
CA ARG A 47 15.65 3.38 -4.02
C ARG A 47 14.97 4.54 -3.30
N CYS A 48 14.01 4.21 -2.44
CA CYS A 48 13.26 5.21 -1.68
C CYS A 48 12.78 4.62 -0.35
N ASP A 49 13.10 5.29 0.75
CA ASP A 49 12.40 5.14 2.01
C ASP A 49 11.24 6.13 2.03
N VAL A 50 10.01 5.62 2.01
CA VAL A 50 8.81 6.48 1.98
C VAL A 50 8.60 7.25 3.28
N SER A 51 9.25 6.88 4.39
CA SER A 51 9.22 7.61 5.65
C SER A 51 10.14 8.84 5.67
N ASP A 52 11.02 8.98 4.68
CA ASP A 52 11.95 10.09 4.51
C ASP A 52 11.43 11.09 3.45
N PRO A 53 10.99 12.30 3.86
CA PRO A 53 10.45 13.29 2.93
C PRO A 53 11.40 13.66 1.79
N THR A 54 12.71 13.72 2.06
CA THR A 54 13.72 14.09 1.06
C THR A 54 13.86 13.01 -0.01
N GLN A 55 13.82 11.73 0.39
CA GLN A 55 13.88 10.62 -0.56
C GLN A 55 12.59 10.54 -1.39
N VAL A 56 11.43 10.77 -0.79
CA VAL A 56 10.16 10.85 -1.52
C VAL A 56 10.19 11.98 -2.54
N GLU A 57 10.61 13.19 -2.15
CA GLU A 57 10.70 14.35 -3.05
C GLU A 57 11.64 14.07 -4.24
N ARG A 58 12.81 13.48 -3.98
CA ARG A 58 13.75 13.06 -5.05
C ARG A 58 13.11 12.07 -6.00
N ALA A 59 12.47 11.02 -5.48
CA ALA A 59 11.82 9.99 -6.31
C ALA A 59 10.67 10.60 -7.14
N VAL A 60 9.85 11.45 -6.55
CA VAL A 60 8.75 12.14 -7.24
C VAL A 60 9.26 13.07 -8.34
N THR A 61 10.29 13.87 -8.05
CA THR A 61 10.91 14.77 -9.04
C THR A 61 11.42 13.97 -10.24
N ARG A 62 12.07 12.85 -9.99
CA ARG A 62 12.55 11.98 -11.07
C ARG A 62 11.40 11.37 -11.87
N VAL A 63 10.40 10.79 -11.21
CA VAL A 63 9.23 10.20 -11.89
C VAL A 63 8.51 11.24 -12.73
N ARG A 64 8.22 12.41 -12.18
CA ARG A 64 7.50 13.46 -12.91
C ARG A 64 8.32 14.06 -14.05
N GLY A 65 9.62 14.21 -13.87
CA GLY A 65 10.52 14.77 -14.88
C GLY A 65 10.80 13.81 -16.05
N GLU A 66 10.95 12.50 -15.78
CA GLU A 66 11.30 11.52 -16.79
C GLU A 66 10.06 10.81 -17.41
N LEU A 67 9.01 10.58 -16.63
CA LEU A 67 7.87 9.74 -17.02
C LEU A 67 6.53 10.46 -16.99
N GLY A 68 6.42 11.58 -16.28
CA GLY A 68 5.20 12.36 -16.14
C GLY A 68 4.39 12.05 -14.89
N VAL A 69 3.13 12.51 -14.87
CA VAL A 69 2.20 12.28 -13.77
C VAL A 69 1.66 10.84 -13.87
N PRO A 70 1.79 10.01 -12.82
CA PRO A 70 1.29 8.63 -12.88
C PRO A 70 -0.24 8.57 -13.03
N ASP A 71 -0.72 7.52 -13.68
CA ASP A 71 -2.14 7.21 -13.80
C ASP A 71 -2.64 6.45 -12.57
N VAL A 72 -1.75 5.67 -11.95
CA VAL A 72 -2.04 4.88 -10.74
C VAL A 72 -0.91 5.09 -9.73
N VAL A 73 -1.27 5.34 -8.47
CA VAL A 73 -0.35 5.33 -7.33
C VAL A 73 -0.85 4.30 -6.33
N VAL A 74 0.01 3.33 -5.98
CA VAL A 74 -0.29 2.30 -4.98
C VAL A 74 0.56 2.53 -3.73
N ASN A 75 -0.08 3.04 -2.69
CA ASN A 75 0.47 3.13 -1.34
C ASN A 75 0.39 1.75 -0.68
N ASN A 76 1.50 0.99 -0.78
CA ASN A 76 1.61 -0.35 -0.20
C ASN A 76 2.73 -0.45 0.85
N ALA A 77 3.77 0.38 0.77
CA ALA A 77 4.87 0.33 1.72
C ALA A 77 4.38 0.35 3.17
N GLY A 78 4.91 -0.54 3.98
CA GLY A 78 4.56 -0.62 5.38
C GLY A 78 5.37 -1.67 6.12
N THR A 79 5.22 -1.67 7.44
CA THR A 79 5.83 -2.63 8.36
C THR A 79 4.81 -3.12 9.37
N PHE A 80 5.13 -4.23 10.03
CA PHE A 80 4.25 -4.87 10.98
C PHE A 80 5.05 -5.53 12.10
N PHE A 81 4.56 -5.40 13.30
CA PHE A 81 4.97 -6.21 14.45
C PHE A 81 3.80 -6.39 15.42
N ILE A 82 3.90 -7.37 16.29
CA ILE A 82 2.98 -7.61 17.39
C ILE A 82 3.77 -7.47 18.69
N LYS A 83 3.43 -6.45 19.46
CA LYS A 83 3.96 -6.17 20.80
C LYS A 83 2.82 -5.65 21.69
N ARG A 84 2.78 -6.08 22.93
CA ARG A 84 1.84 -5.53 23.92
C ARG A 84 2.16 -4.07 24.18
N LEU A 85 1.19 -3.33 24.75
CA LEU A 85 1.35 -1.90 24.99
C LEU A 85 2.62 -1.59 25.81
N GLU A 86 2.85 -2.34 26.88
CA GLU A 86 3.98 -2.22 27.77
C GLU A 86 5.34 -2.59 27.13
N GLU A 87 5.32 -3.37 26.07
CA GLU A 87 6.50 -3.79 25.29
C GLU A 87 6.82 -2.86 24.12
N THR A 88 5.86 -2.01 23.74
CA THR A 88 5.99 -1.10 22.59
C THR A 88 6.72 0.17 23.02
N SER A 89 7.98 0.31 22.62
CA SER A 89 8.73 1.52 22.91
C SER A 89 8.21 2.73 22.09
N PRO A 90 8.44 3.98 22.56
CA PRO A 90 8.12 5.17 21.77
C PRO A 90 8.77 5.16 20.37
N LYS A 91 9.97 4.58 20.26
CA LYS A 91 10.67 4.41 18.99
C LYS A 91 9.95 3.44 18.06
N ASP A 92 9.57 2.24 18.55
CA ASP A 92 8.80 1.27 17.76
C ASP A 92 7.51 1.90 17.22
N PHE A 93 6.79 2.63 18.09
CA PHE A 93 5.55 3.30 17.71
C PHE A 93 5.81 4.34 16.61
N SER A 94 6.78 5.23 16.81
CA SER A 94 7.10 6.31 15.85
C SER A 94 7.56 5.76 14.49
N GLU A 95 8.41 4.74 14.48
CA GLU A 95 8.89 4.11 13.24
C GLU A 95 7.75 3.46 12.45
N LEU A 96 6.82 2.83 13.14
CA LEU A 96 5.67 2.21 12.49
C LEU A 96 4.70 3.24 11.93
N ILE A 97 4.42 4.32 12.67
CA ILE A 97 3.62 5.45 12.18
C ILE A 97 4.30 6.10 10.98
N ALA A 98 5.62 6.31 11.04
CA ALA A 98 6.38 6.89 9.92
C ALA A 98 6.24 6.05 8.64
N ALA A 99 6.38 4.73 8.74
CA ALA A 99 6.28 3.86 7.58
C ALA A 99 4.84 3.69 7.06
N ASN A 100 3.87 3.48 7.96
CA ASN A 100 2.51 3.05 7.59
C ASN A 100 1.53 4.20 7.40
N LEU A 101 1.81 5.40 7.91
CA LEU A 101 0.90 6.55 7.84
C LEU A 101 1.58 7.77 7.21
N THR A 102 2.73 8.21 7.75
CA THR A 102 3.44 9.38 7.21
C THR A 102 3.92 9.14 5.78
N GLY A 103 4.50 7.97 5.49
CA GLY A 103 4.95 7.61 4.15
C GLY A 103 3.84 7.67 3.09
N PRO A 104 2.71 6.97 3.28
CA PRO A 104 1.54 7.09 2.40
C PRO A 104 1.03 8.52 2.23
N PHE A 105 1.05 9.34 3.29
CA PHE A 105 0.72 10.76 3.21
C PHE A 105 1.68 11.52 2.28
N LEU A 106 2.99 11.35 2.44
CA LEU A 106 3.99 12.03 1.63
C LEU A 106 3.84 11.69 0.14
N VAL A 107 3.62 10.41 -0.16
CA VAL A 107 3.43 9.94 -1.55
C VAL A 107 2.12 10.47 -2.13
N ALA A 108 1.01 10.39 -1.40
CA ALA A 108 -0.27 10.93 -1.85
C ALA A 108 -0.19 12.44 -2.08
N ARG A 109 0.36 13.20 -1.13
CA ARG A 109 0.57 14.64 -1.22
C ARG A 109 1.38 15.05 -2.46
N ALA A 110 2.33 14.21 -2.87
CA ALA A 110 3.21 14.51 -3.98
C ALA A 110 2.59 14.25 -5.37
N PHE A 111 1.70 13.27 -5.49
CA PHE A 111 1.13 12.88 -6.77
C PHE A 111 -0.33 13.29 -6.96
N VAL A 112 -1.18 13.20 -5.92
CA VAL A 112 -2.62 13.43 -6.04
C VAL A 112 -2.98 14.82 -6.57
N PRO A 113 -2.34 15.93 -6.13
CA PRO A 113 -2.65 17.25 -6.66
C PRO A 113 -2.47 17.36 -8.19
N ALA A 114 -1.41 16.75 -8.73
CA ALA A 114 -1.19 16.76 -10.18
C ALA A 114 -2.18 15.85 -10.94
N MET A 115 -2.68 14.78 -10.31
CA MET A 115 -3.77 13.97 -10.86
C MET A 115 -5.08 14.78 -10.91
N VAL A 116 -5.37 15.55 -9.84
CA VAL A 116 -6.54 16.43 -9.77
C VAL A 116 -6.48 17.51 -10.86
N GLU A 117 -5.32 18.16 -11.02
CA GLU A 117 -5.10 19.15 -12.07
C GLU A 117 -5.28 18.56 -13.48
N ARG A 118 -4.82 17.34 -13.70
CA ARG A 118 -5.00 16.60 -14.96
C ARG A 118 -6.47 16.14 -15.17
N GLY A 119 -7.27 16.06 -14.13
CA GLY A 119 -8.65 15.57 -14.19
C GLY A 119 -8.76 14.03 -14.29
N SER A 120 -7.70 13.30 -13.95
CA SER A 120 -7.69 11.83 -14.00
C SER A 120 -6.58 11.24 -13.14
N GLY A 121 -6.81 10.05 -12.58
CA GLY A 121 -5.84 9.32 -11.77
C GLY A 121 -6.53 8.30 -10.87
N HIS A 122 -5.74 7.47 -10.21
CA HIS A 122 -6.23 6.49 -9.26
C HIS A 122 -5.25 6.31 -8.11
N LEU A 123 -5.65 6.68 -6.90
CA LEU A 123 -4.93 6.38 -5.68
C LEU A 123 -5.44 5.07 -5.08
N VAL A 124 -4.59 4.05 -5.00
CA VAL A 124 -4.87 2.81 -4.28
C VAL A 124 -4.08 2.81 -2.97
N THR A 125 -4.74 2.48 -1.88
CA THR A 125 -4.10 2.36 -0.56
C THR A 125 -4.27 0.93 -0.05
N ILE A 126 -3.14 0.26 0.24
CA ILE A 126 -3.18 -1.08 0.84
C ILE A 126 -3.32 -0.94 2.35
N GLY A 127 -4.53 -1.14 2.81
CA GLY A 127 -4.93 -1.16 4.20
C GLY A 127 -4.59 -2.45 4.93
N SER A 128 -5.50 -2.87 5.73
CA SER A 128 -5.53 -4.15 6.46
C SER A 128 -6.91 -4.29 7.08
N ILE A 129 -7.36 -5.51 7.36
CA ILE A 129 -8.51 -5.69 8.27
C ILE A 129 -8.30 -4.98 9.62
N SER A 130 -7.05 -4.68 9.99
CA SER A 130 -6.70 -3.91 11.19
C SER A 130 -7.00 -2.40 11.08
N ASP A 131 -7.54 -1.94 9.97
CA ASP A 131 -8.14 -0.60 9.83
C ASP A 131 -9.63 -0.57 10.22
N HIS A 132 -10.19 -1.74 10.56
CA HIS A 132 -11.56 -1.91 11.07
C HIS A 132 -11.60 -2.62 12.42
N VAL A 133 -10.70 -3.56 12.69
CA VAL A 133 -10.72 -4.39 13.90
C VAL A 133 -9.33 -4.40 14.53
N ALA A 134 -9.24 -3.98 15.78
CA ALA A 134 -8.02 -4.07 16.58
C ALA A 134 -7.93 -5.44 17.26
N PHE A 135 -6.72 -5.89 17.53
CA PHE A 135 -6.43 -7.11 18.30
C PHE A 135 -5.30 -6.87 19.33
N SER A 136 -5.23 -7.70 20.34
CA SER A 136 -4.19 -7.59 21.39
C SER A 136 -2.79 -7.62 20.79
N GLY A 137 -1.92 -6.69 21.20
CA GLY A 137 -0.57 -6.53 20.68
C GLY A 137 -0.47 -5.72 19.38
N SER A 138 -1.57 -5.15 18.89
CA SER A 138 -1.57 -4.35 17.66
C SER A 138 -1.63 -2.85 17.90
N THR A 139 -1.33 -2.34 19.10
CA THR A 139 -1.51 -0.94 19.45
C THR A 139 -0.94 0.03 18.41
N ALA A 140 0.35 -0.12 18.05
CA ALA A 140 0.97 0.74 17.06
C ALA A 140 0.44 0.47 15.64
N TYR A 141 0.28 -0.82 15.29
CA TYR A 141 -0.17 -1.22 13.96
C TYR A 141 -1.62 -0.78 13.70
N ALA A 142 -2.54 -1.07 14.62
CA ALA A 142 -3.92 -0.63 14.50
C ALA A 142 -4.01 0.90 14.43
N ALA A 143 -3.31 1.63 15.30
CA ALA A 143 -3.27 3.10 15.25
C ALA A 143 -2.86 3.61 13.87
N SER A 144 -1.82 3.01 13.27
CA SER A 144 -1.38 3.39 11.92
C SER A 144 -2.41 3.07 10.83
N LYS A 145 -3.06 1.90 10.90
CA LYS A 145 -4.01 1.47 9.87
C LYS A 145 -5.35 2.17 9.97
N PHE A 146 -5.88 2.43 11.17
CA PHE A 146 -7.05 3.29 11.37
C PHE A 146 -6.77 4.74 10.92
N GLY A 147 -5.59 5.28 11.28
CA GLY A 147 -5.18 6.61 10.82
C GLY A 147 -5.06 6.71 9.31
N MET A 148 -4.48 5.69 8.67
CA MET A 148 -4.35 5.63 7.22
C MET A 148 -5.71 5.54 6.53
N ARG A 149 -6.66 4.74 7.06
CA ARG A 149 -8.03 4.68 6.56
C ARG A 149 -8.69 6.06 6.65
N GLY A 150 -8.62 6.72 7.83
CA GLY A 150 -9.17 8.06 7.99
C GLY A 150 -8.58 9.08 7.00
N MET A 151 -7.26 9.05 6.81
CA MET A 151 -6.59 9.87 5.81
C MET A 151 -7.09 9.56 4.38
N HIS A 152 -7.21 8.29 4.02
CA HIS A 152 -7.70 7.87 2.70
C HIS A 152 -9.13 8.39 2.44
N GLU A 153 -10.02 8.29 3.41
CA GLU A 153 -11.41 8.79 3.30
C GLU A 153 -11.46 10.32 3.12
N VAL A 154 -10.58 11.08 3.79
CA VAL A 154 -10.49 12.53 3.59
C VAL A 154 -10.00 12.83 2.17
N ILE A 155 -8.92 12.19 1.70
CA ILE A 155 -8.42 12.35 0.34
C ILE A 155 -9.52 12.05 -0.69
N ARG A 156 -10.29 10.97 -0.48
CA ARG A 156 -11.42 10.61 -1.33
C ARG A 156 -12.47 11.73 -1.40
N THR A 157 -12.77 12.36 -0.26
CA THR A 157 -13.71 13.48 -0.19
C THR A 157 -13.17 14.72 -0.92
N GLU A 158 -11.90 15.05 -0.72
CA GLU A 158 -11.21 16.19 -1.34
C GLU A 158 -11.06 16.04 -2.86
N THR A 159 -10.88 14.79 -3.34
CA THR A 159 -10.77 14.51 -4.79
C THR A 159 -12.11 14.25 -5.47
N ALA A 160 -13.22 14.29 -4.73
CA ALA A 160 -14.54 14.06 -5.30
C ALA A 160 -14.83 15.02 -6.47
N LYS A 161 -15.38 14.48 -7.56
CA LYS A 161 -15.69 15.20 -8.82
C LYS A 161 -14.46 15.71 -9.61
N SER A 162 -13.24 15.45 -9.17
CA SER A 162 -12.04 15.85 -9.91
C SER A 162 -11.66 14.88 -11.05
N GLY A 163 -12.34 13.73 -11.16
CA GLY A 163 -11.96 12.65 -12.08
C GLY A 163 -10.90 11.69 -11.49
N VAL A 164 -10.39 11.97 -10.29
CA VAL A 164 -9.48 11.05 -9.56
C VAL A 164 -10.31 10.04 -8.77
N ARG A 165 -9.98 8.76 -8.93
CA ARG A 165 -10.58 7.65 -8.17
C ARG A 165 -9.71 7.29 -6.98
N THR A 166 -10.32 6.70 -5.95
CA THR A 166 -9.59 6.23 -4.78
C THR A 166 -10.10 4.86 -4.35
N THR A 167 -9.20 3.91 -4.13
CA THR A 167 -9.55 2.55 -3.66
C THR A 167 -8.77 2.21 -2.40
N LEU A 168 -9.48 1.86 -1.33
CA LEU A 168 -8.89 1.23 -0.15
C LEU A 168 -9.00 -0.29 -0.29
N VAL A 169 -7.86 -0.97 -0.29
CA VAL A 169 -7.81 -2.44 -0.30
C VAL A 169 -7.37 -2.91 1.08
N SER A 170 -8.25 -3.59 1.82
CA SER A 170 -8.03 -4.03 3.20
C SER A 170 -7.94 -5.56 3.27
N PRO A 171 -6.74 -6.15 3.04
CA PRO A 171 -6.57 -7.59 3.13
C PRO A 171 -6.53 -8.09 4.58
N GLY A 172 -6.98 -9.32 4.77
CA GLY A 172 -6.67 -10.14 5.94
C GLY A 172 -5.23 -10.62 5.93
N PRO A 173 -4.91 -11.70 6.65
CA PRO A 173 -3.57 -12.28 6.62
C PRO A 173 -3.19 -12.70 5.20
N VAL A 174 -2.04 -12.20 4.73
CA VAL A 174 -1.42 -12.53 3.43
C VAL A 174 -0.07 -13.17 3.69
N ASP A 175 0.21 -14.34 3.11
CA ASP A 175 1.47 -15.05 3.27
C ASP A 175 2.60 -14.30 2.57
N THR A 176 3.38 -13.58 3.36
CA THR A 176 4.54 -12.81 2.95
C THR A 176 5.57 -12.79 4.07
N ASP A 177 6.80 -12.38 3.77
CA ASP A 177 7.91 -12.26 4.75
C ASP A 177 7.59 -11.35 5.95
N ILE A 178 6.51 -10.57 5.89
CA ILE A 178 6.08 -9.70 6.99
C ILE A 178 5.74 -10.50 8.27
N TRP A 179 5.42 -11.79 8.11
CA TRP A 179 5.10 -12.72 9.18
C TRP A 179 6.30 -13.46 9.78
N ASP A 180 7.50 -13.37 9.17
CA ASP A 180 8.66 -14.16 9.61
C ASP A 180 9.03 -13.92 11.08
N ALA A 181 9.00 -12.66 11.52
CA ALA A 181 9.27 -12.31 12.92
C ALA A 181 8.16 -12.73 13.90
N VAL A 182 6.94 -13.00 13.40
CA VAL A 182 5.79 -13.39 14.22
C VAL A 182 5.69 -14.91 14.35
N ASP A 183 6.08 -15.65 13.29
CA ASP A 183 5.92 -17.10 13.18
C ASP A 183 4.48 -17.57 13.50
N PRO A 184 3.51 -17.27 12.62
CA PRO A 184 2.10 -17.57 12.89
C PRO A 184 1.81 -19.08 12.96
N ASP A 185 2.70 -19.91 12.37
CA ASP A 185 2.50 -21.36 12.37
C ASP A 185 2.79 -22.00 13.74
N SER A 186 3.64 -21.38 14.54
CA SER A 186 3.93 -21.83 15.91
C SER A 186 2.94 -21.30 16.95
N LYS A 187 2.15 -20.26 16.64
CA LYS A 187 1.31 -19.55 17.61
C LYS A 187 -0.16 -19.97 17.52
N PRO A 188 -0.81 -20.34 18.64
CA PRO A 188 -2.23 -20.62 18.65
C PRO A 188 -3.05 -19.35 18.34
N GLY A 189 -4.15 -19.56 17.61
CA GLY A 189 -5.10 -18.50 17.29
C GLY A 189 -4.68 -17.57 16.15
N PHE A 190 -3.54 -17.77 15.51
CA PHE A 190 -3.21 -17.12 14.24
C PHE A 190 -3.65 -17.97 13.06
N THR A 191 -4.05 -17.31 11.96
CA THR A 191 -4.21 -17.99 10.68
C THR A 191 -2.87 -18.58 10.25
N LYS A 192 -2.82 -19.86 9.94
CA LYS A 192 -1.59 -20.50 9.47
C LYS A 192 -1.23 -20.01 8.08
N ARG A 193 0.08 -19.97 7.74
CA ARG A 193 0.54 -19.46 6.43
C ARG A 193 -0.14 -20.16 5.27
N LYS A 194 -0.31 -21.47 5.31
CA LYS A 194 -1.00 -22.27 4.27
C LYS A 194 -2.45 -21.86 4.04
N ASP A 195 -3.09 -21.21 5.01
CA ASP A 195 -4.48 -20.80 5.00
C ASP A 195 -4.63 -19.28 4.79
N MET A 196 -3.53 -18.54 4.63
CA MET A 196 -3.53 -17.11 4.33
C MET A 196 -3.83 -16.86 2.85
N LEU A 197 -4.19 -15.62 2.53
CA LEU A 197 -4.22 -15.15 1.14
C LEU A 197 -2.79 -15.19 0.57
N ARG A 198 -2.69 -15.32 -0.75
CA ARG A 198 -1.43 -15.08 -1.46
C ARG A 198 -1.31 -13.60 -1.81
N ALA A 199 -0.10 -13.12 -2.04
CA ALA A 199 0.15 -11.76 -2.50
C ALA A 199 -0.57 -11.47 -3.83
N GLU A 200 -0.64 -12.46 -4.72
CA GLU A 200 -1.30 -12.40 -6.01
C GLU A 200 -2.82 -12.18 -5.88
N ASP A 201 -3.47 -12.77 -4.87
CA ASP A 201 -4.92 -12.58 -4.64
C ASP A 201 -5.25 -11.09 -4.37
N VAL A 202 -4.33 -10.39 -3.68
CA VAL A 202 -4.44 -8.93 -3.44
C VAL A 202 -4.10 -8.14 -4.70
N ALA A 203 -3.07 -8.57 -5.45
CA ALA A 203 -2.64 -7.90 -6.67
C ALA A 203 -3.72 -7.95 -7.76
N GLU A 204 -4.36 -9.10 -7.96
CA GLU A 204 -5.50 -9.26 -8.88
C GLU A 204 -6.64 -8.30 -8.54
N ALA A 205 -6.97 -8.14 -7.26
CA ALA A 205 -8.01 -7.21 -6.82
C ALA A 205 -7.64 -5.74 -7.10
N VAL A 206 -6.37 -5.38 -6.91
CA VAL A 206 -5.86 -4.03 -7.26
C VAL A 206 -5.98 -3.80 -8.76
N VAL A 207 -5.47 -4.71 -9.58
CA VAL A 207 -5.52 -4.58 -11.05
C VAL A 207 -6.96 -4.55 -11.54
N TRP A 208 -7.83 -5.40 -10.99
CA TRP A 208 -9.25 -5.34 -11.31
C TRP A 208 -9.85 -3.96 -11.02
N ALA A 209 -9.56 -3.35 -9.86
CA ALA A 209 -10.10 -2.04 -9.51
C ALA A 209 -9.60 -0.93 -10.45
N VAL A 210 -8.29 -0.89 -10.73
CA VAL A 210 -7.70 0.19 -11.53
C VAL A 210 -8.06 0.11 -13.01
N THR A 211 -8.38 -1.07 -13.52
CA THR A 211 -8.79 -1.30 -14.91
C THR A 211 -10.28 -1.09 -15.16
N ARG A 212 -11.09 -0.74 -14.14
CA ARG A 212 -12.51 -0.42 -14.37
C ARG A 212 -12.64 0.84 -15.23
N PRO A 213 -13.73 0.95 -16.00
CA PRO A 213 -14.01 2.16 -16.76
C PRO A 213 -13.94 3.43 -15.88
N PRO A 214 -13.50 4.58 -16.40
CA PRO A 214 -13.29 5.79 -15.58
C PRO A 214 -14.50 6.26 -14.77
N LYS A 215 -15.73 5.92 -15.21
CA LYS A 215 -16.97 6.22 -14.49
C LYS A 215 -17.26 5.32 -13.29
N VAL A 216 -16.46 4.26 -13.10
CA VAL A 216 -16.61 3.31 -12.00
C VAL A 216 -15.53 3.56 -10.97
N ASP A 217 -15.91 3.99 -9.78
CA ASP A 217 -15.03 4.13 -8.62
C ASP A 217 -15.27 2.96 -7.66
N VAL A 218 -14.27 2.10 -7.53
CA VAL A 218 -14.27 0.98 -6.57
C VAL A 218 -13.70 1.53 -5.27
N THR A 219 -14.54 1.91 -4.35
CA THR A 219 -14.12 2.67 -3.17
C THR A 219 -13.42 1.84 -2.11
N GLU A 220 -13.84 0.58 -1.94
CA GLU A 220 -13.27 -0.33 -0.93
C GLU A 220 -13.33 -1.78 -1.43
N ILE A 221 -12.27 -2.55 -1.14
CA ILE A 221 -12.20 -4.00 -1.34
C ILE A 221 -11.68 -4.63 -0.06
N ARG A 222 -12.42 -5.56 0.54
CA ARG A 222 -11.94 -6.41 1.62
C ARG A 222 -11.78 -7.84 1.14
N LEU A 223 -10.60 -8.39 1.42
CA LEU A 223 -10.24 -9.77 1.08
C LEU A 223 -9.79 -10.48 2.35
N VAL A 224 -10.41 -11.58 2.65
CA VAL A 224 -10.02 -12.41 3.82
C VAL A 224 -9.97 -13.88 3.40
N PRO A 225 -9.08 -14.67 4.01
CA PRO A 225 -9.15 -16.12 3.85
C PRO A 225 -10.50 -16.66 4.29
N THR A 226 -11.02 -17.66 3.61
CA THR A 226 -12.34 -18.25 3.94
C THR A 226 -12.41 -18.83 5.36
N VAL A 227 -11.26 -19.19 5.92
CA VAL A 227 -11.13 -19.70 7.29
C VAL A 227 -10.93 -18.58 8.32
N TYR A 228 -10.87 -17.32 7.88
CA TYR A 228 -10.66 -16.19 8.77
C TYR A 228 -11.91 -15.92 9.61
N ALA A 229 -11.79 -16.09 10.93
CA ALA A 229 -12.80 -15.65 11.88
C ALA A 229 -12.37 -14.30 12.48
N PRO A 230 -13.14 -13.21 12.28
CA PRO A 230 -12.86 -11.96 12.98
C PRO A 230 -12.92 -12.20 14.49
N ARG A 231 -11.87 -11.76 15.19
CA ARG A 231 -11.90 -11.75 16.65
C ARG A 231 -12.64 -10.49 17.07
N GLY A 232 -13.83 -10.68 17.61
CA GLY A 232 -14.57 -9.63 18.29
C GLY A 232 -13.89 -9.24 19.60
#